data_00dbef9fd6c2d29802c01c0b3bc7be4b
#
_entry.id   00dbef9fd6c2d29802c01c0b3bc7be4b
#
_cell.length_a   1.000
_cell.length_b   1.000
_cell.length_c   1.000
_cell.angle_alpha   90.00
_cell.angle_beta   90.00
_cell.angle_gamma   90.00
#
_symmetry.space_group_name_H-M   'P 1'
#
loop_
_entity.id
_entity.type
_entity.pdbx_description
1 polymer ?
#
loop_
_entity_poly.entity_id
_entity_poly.type
_entity_poly.pdbx_seq_one_letter_code
_entity_poly.pdbx_strand_id
1 'polypeptide(L)'
;MKKFLILILSSMIFTSCSDNSKKISELERKFEDAKPYKPGFGEFMTYIQIHHDKLWFAGINQNWELAKFEIDEIKETFYNLKMYQPEREETKLIPMISVPLEKVSASIEKRDITLFKDSFVYLTNTCNDCHRAAHFQFNKIKIPDSPPFSNQVFKK
;
A
#
# COMPACT_ATOMS: atom_id res chain seq x y z
N MET A 1 -11.33 -51.02 37.17
CA MET A 1 -10.94 -50.71 35.78
C MET A 1 -11.55 -49.39 35.27
N LYS A 2 -12.87 -49.13 35.41
CA LYS A 2 -13.50 -47.86 34.95
C LYS A 2 -12.90 -46.57 35.57
N LYS A 3 -12.54 -46.55 36.85
CA LYS A 3 -11.95 -45.39 37.52
C LYS A 3 -10.52 -45.09 37.07
N PHE A 4 -9.76 -46.10 36.67
CA PHE A 4 -8.39 -45.94 36.15
C PHE A 4 -8.38 -45.37 34.70
N LEU A 5 -9.39 -45.74 33.90
CA LEU A 5 -9.58 -45.26 32.55
C LEU A 5 -9.94 -43.75 32.53
N ILE A 6 -10.75 -43.29 33.48
CA ILE A 6 -11.14 -41.86 33.60
C ILE A 6 -9.95 -40.99 34.00
N LEU A 7 -9.04 -41.49 34.84
CA LEU A 7 -7.82 -40.77 35.24
C LEU A 7 -6.84 -40.58 34.08
N ILE A 8 -6.68 -41.60 33.20
CA ILE A 8 -5.84 -41.52 32.01
C ILE A 8 -6.43 -40.53 30.97
N LEU A 9 -7.76 -40.56 30.81
CA LEU A 9 -8.43 -39.62 29.86
C LEU A 9 -8.33 -38.15 30.32
N SER A 10 -8.41 -37.89 31.63
CA SER A 10 -8.23 -36.55 32.22
C SER A 10 -6.81 -36.02 32.05
N SER A 11 -5.78 -36.90 32.13
CA SER A 11 -4.37 -36.52 31.97
C SER A 11 -4.03 -36.08 30.52
N MET A 12 -4.68 -36.66 29.50
CA MET A 12 -4.45 -36.31 28.10
C MET A 12 -5.01 -34.92 27.71
N ILE A 13 -6.04 -34.43 28.41
CA ILE A 13 -6.63 -33.11 28.10
C ILE A 13 -5.72 -31.98 28.57
N PHE A 14 -4.96 -32.14 29.65
CA PHE A 14 -4.06 -31.10 30.16
C PHE A 14 -2.77 -30.93 29.34
N THR A 15 -2.27 -31.97 28.69
CA THR A 15 -1.08 -31.86 27.83
C THR A 15 -1.35 -31.13 26.52
N SER A 16 -2.54 -31.23 25.93
CA SER A 16 -2.92 -30.55 24.70
C SER A 16 -3.03 -29.02 24.87
N CYS A 17 -3.50 -28.54 26.04
CA CYS A 17 -3.58 -27.10 26.31
C CYS A 17 -2.21 -26.42 26.49
N SER A 18 -1.22 -27.13 27.04
CA SER A 18 0.12 -26.58 27.29
C SER A 18 0.90 -26.36 25.97
N ASP A 19 0.69 -27.21 24.98
CA ASP A 19 1.38 -27.12 23.70
C ASP A 19 0.86 -25.92 22.83
N ASN A 20 -0.45 -25.68 22.87
CA ASN A 20 -1.05 -24.53 22.21
C ASN A 20 -0.63 -23.21 22.86
N SER A 21 -0.51 -23.14 24.17
CA SER A 21 -0.04 -21.95 24.88
C SER A 21 1.40 -21.58 24.49
N LYS A 22 2.29 -22.57 24.37
CA LYS A 22 3.67 -22.36 23.92
C LYS A 22 3.74 -21.86 22.47
N LYS A 23 2.92 -22.40 21.57
CA LYS A 23 2.84 -21.94 20.18
C LYS A 23 2.33 -20.52 20.08
N ILE A 24 1.33 -20.15 20.88
CA ILE A 24 0.79 -18.79 20.92
C ILE A 24 1.88 -17.80 21.38
N SER A 25 2.57 -18.10 22.49
CA SER A 25 3.63 -17.23 23.00
C SER A 25 4.81 -17.11 22.03
N GLU A 26 5.15 -18.16 21.28
CA GLU A 26 6.18 -18.10 20.25
C GLU A 26 5.74 -17.24 19.06
N LEU A 27 4.48 -17.31 18.63
CA LEU A 27 3.92 -16.48 17.58
C LEU A 27 3.87 -14.99 17.99
N GLU A 28 3.45 -14.73 19.23
CA GLU A 28 3.46 -13.37 19.81
C GLU A 28 4.88 -12.80 19.83
N ARG A 29 5.87 -13.56 20.26
CA ARG A 29 7.27 -13.14 20.24
C ARG A 29 7.76 -12.87 18.81
N LYS A 30 7.48 -13.76 17.85
CA LYS A 30 7.85 -13.55 16.44
C LYS A 30 7.18 -12.29 15.85
N PHE A 31 5.95 -12.02 16.26
CA PHE A 31 5.24 -10.80 15.85
C PHE A 31 5.88 -9.55 16.43
N GLU A 32 6.25 -9.56 17.72
CA GLU A 32 6.96 -8.45 18.36
C GLU A 32 8.35 -8.23 17.74
N ASP A 33 9.09 -9.31 17.46
CA ASP A 33 10.40 -9.24 16.80
C ASP A 33 10.31 -8.68 15.38
N ALA A 34 9.18 -8.87 14.68
CA ALA A 34 8.93 -8.34 13.33
C ALA A 34 8.49 -6.87 13.29
N LYS A 35 8.01 -6.31 14.40
CA LYS A 35 7.57 -4.90 14.49
C LYS A 35 8.61 -3.87 14.01
N PRO A 36 9.92 -4.03 14.32
CA PRO A 36 10.95 -3.10 13.84
C PRO A 36 11.08 -3.05 12.31
N TYR A 37 10.65 -4.11 11.61
CA TYR A 37 10.71 -4.20 10.15
C TYR A 37 9.43 -3.68 9.45
N LYS A 38 8.48 -3.14 10.22
CA LYS A 38 7.25 -2.57 9.66
C LYS A 38 7.58 -1.28 8.91
N PRO A 39 7.26 -1.18 7.60
CA PRO A 39 7.53 0.02 6.82
C PRO A 39 6.86 1.25 7.44
N GLY A 40 7.59 2.36 7.53
CA GLY A 40 7.07 3.64 7.99
C GLY A 40 6.14 4.29 6.98
N PHE A 41 5.28 5.22 7.43
CA PHE A 41 4.36 5.94 6.53
C PHE A 41 5.11 6.67 5.40
N GLY A 42 6.28 7.28 5.71
CA GLY A 42 7.12 7.97 4.73
C GLY A 42 7.71 7.05 3.66
N GLU A 43 7.98 5.79 3.97
CA GLU A 43 8.46 4.81 2.98
C GLU A 43 7.37 4.51 1.95
N PHE A 44 6.12 4.29 2.38
CA PHE A 44 4.99 4.13 1.47
C PHE A 44 4.80 5.36 0.58
N MET A 45 4.92 6.58 1.14
CA MET A 45 4.83 7.82 0.35
C MET A 45 5.96 7.94 -0.67
N THR A 46 7.16 7.47 -0.35
CA THR A 46 8.30 7.42 -1.30
C THR A 46 8.00 6.47 -2.46
N TYR A 47 7.48 5.27 -2.20
CA TYR A 47 7.08 4.34 -3.26
C TYR A 47 5.98 4.95 -4.15
N ILE A 48 4.95 5.55 -3.54
CA ILE A 48 3.88 6.23 -4.29
C ILE A 48 4.46 7.35 -5.17
N GLN A 49 5.40 8.14 -4.67
CA GLN A 49 6.05 9.21 -5.44
C GLN A 49 6.82 8.66 -6.65
N ILE A 50 7.56 7.57 -6.48
CA ILE A 50 8.31 6.92 -7.57
C ILE A 50 7.34 6.42 -8.65
N HIS A 51 6.27 5.72 -8.27
CA HIS A 51 5.29 5.19 -9.22
C HIS A 51 4.45 6.30 -9.86
N HIS A 52 4.15 7.38 -9.15
CA HIS A 52 3.51 8.58 -9.71
C HIS A 52 4.35 9.22 -10.83
N ASP A 53 5.66 9.31 -10.63
CA ASP A 53 6.58 9.85 -11.63
C ASP A 53 6.65 8.94 -12.87
N LYS A 54 6.87 7.65 -12.69
CA LYS A 54 6.88 6.66 -13.77
C LYS A 54 5.55 6.61 -14.54
N LEU A 55 4.42 6.69 -13.82
CA LEU A 55 3.08 6.71 -14.40
C LEU A 55 2.90 7.86 -15.39
N TRP A 56 3.37 9.06 -15.04
CA TRP A 56 3.31 10.21 -15.93
C TRP A 56 4.03 9.92 -17.26
N PHE A 57 5.30 9.48 -17.18
CA PHE A 57 6.07 9.22 -18.40
C PHE A 57 5.55 8.03 -19.20
N ALA A 58 5.04 7.01 -18.55
CA ALA A 58 4.37 5.91 -19.24
C ALA A 58 3.13 6.39 -20.02
N GLY A 59 2.27 7.18 -19.36
CA GLY A 59 1.04 7.65 -19.95
C GLY A 59 1.24 8.65 -21.08
N ILE A 60 2.13 9.65 -20.94
CA ILE A 60 2.38 10.65 -22.01
C ILE A 60 3.08 10.02 -23.24
N ASN A 61 3.79 8.92 -23.06
CA ASN A 61 4.35 8.12 -24.15
C ASN A 61 3.39 7.04 -24.65
N GLN A 62 2.16 7.00 -24.15
CA GLN A 62 1.10 6.05 -24.53
C GLN A 62 1.52 4.55 -24.35
N ASN A 63 2.44 4.31 -23.43
CA ASN A 63 2.77 2.95 -23.00
C ASN A 63 1.75 2.52 -21.93
N TRP A 64 0.54 2.15 -22.42
CA TRP A 64 -0.62 1.89 -21.55
C TRP A 64 -0.43 0.68 -20.65
N GLU A 65 0.36 -0.32 -21.08
CA GLU A 65 0.68 -1.48 -20.27
C GLU A 65 1.56 -1.08 -19.09
N LEU A 66 2.58 -0.24 -19.31
CA LEU A 66 3.42 0.29 -18.25
C LEU A 66 2.62 1.25 -17.35
N ALA A 67 1.80 2.12 -17.94
CA ALA A 67 0.95 3.04 -17.16
C ALA A 67 -0.03 2.27 -16.25
N LYS A 68 -0.59 1.16 -16.75
CA LYS A 68 -1.44 0.28 -15.93
C LYS A 68 -0.66 -0.33 -14.77
N PHE A 69 0.54 -0.84 -15.03
CA PHE A 69 1.39 -1.37 -13.98
C PHE A 69 1.66 -0.32 -12.89
N GLU A 70 2.07 0.89 -13.27
CA GLU A 70 2.43 1.93 -12.31
C GLU A 70 1.23 2.43 -11.48
N ILE A 71 0.01 2.51 -12.05
CA ILE A 71 -1.18 2.88 -11.29
C ILE A 71 -1.63 1.76 -10.33
N ASP A 72 -1.44 0.50 -10.72
CA ASP A 72 -1.74 -0.65 -9.86
C ASP A 72 -0.78 -0.69 -8.66
N GLU A 73 0.52 -0.41 -8.86
CA GLU A 73 1.52 -0.28 -7.79
C GLU A 73 1.17 0.83 -6.78
N ILE A 74 0.68 1.98 -7.27
CA ILE A 74 0.19 3.06 -6.39
C ILE A 74 -0.99 2.57 -5.54
N LYS A 75 -1.97 1.90 -6.18
CA LYS A 75 -3.16 1.39 -5.47
C LYS A 75 -2.79 0.34 -4.42
N GLU A 76 -1.91 -0.59 -4.78
CA GLU A 76 -1.39 -1.61 -3.85
C GLU A 76 -0.65 -0.97 -2.69
N THR A 77 0.19 0.03 -2.96
CA THR A 77 0.93 0.75 -1.92
C THR A 77 -0.02 1.44 -0.93
N PHE A 78 -1.11 2.08 -1.40
CA PHE A 78 -2.13 2.65 -0.50
C PHE A 78 -2.90 1.57 0.29
N TYR A 79 -3.16 0.42 -0.33
CA TYR A 79 -3.76 -0.71 0.39
C TYR A 79 -2.85 -1.20 1.52
N ASN A 80 -1.57 -1.45 1.21
CA ASN A 80 -0.57 -1.89 2.18
C ASN A 80 -0.38 -0.86 3.30
N LEU A 81 -0.37 0.44 2.97
CA LEU A 81 -0.29 1.52 3.95
C LEU A 81 -1.41 1.43 4.99
N LYS A 82 -2.67 1.22 4.55
CA LYS A 82 -3.80 1.04 5.47
C LYS A 82 -3.64 -0.18 6.37
N MET A 83 -3.09 -1.27 5.84
CA MET A 83 -2.86 -2.51 6.60
C MET A 83 -1.74 -2.36 7.63
N TYR A 84 -0.65 -1.69 7.25
CA TYR A 84 0.53 -1.57 8.10
C TYR A 84 0.50 -0.36 9.05
N GLN A 85 -0.26 0.70 8.73
CA GLN A 85 -0.32 1.94 9.50
C GLN A 85 -1.77 2.34 9.85
N PRO A 86 -2.64 1.42 10.36
CA PRO A 86 -4.07 1.68 10.57
C PRO A 86 -4.33 2.79 11.62
N GLU A 87 -3.42 2.95 12.60
CA GLU A 87 -3.58 3.87 13.73
C GLU A 87 -3.15 5.31 13.42
N ARG A 88 -2.55 5.56 12.25
CA ARG A 88 -2.11 6.89 11.86
C ARG A 88 -3.29 7.75 11.44
N GLU A 89 -3.32 9.00 11.90
CA GLU A 89 -4.38 9.95 11.52
C GLU A 89 -4.39 10.21 10.01
N GLU A 90 -3.22 10.24 9.37
CA GLU A 90 -3.06 10.41 7.93
C GLU A 90 -3.72 9.27 7.15
N THR A 91 -3.78 8.06 7.71
CA THR A 91 -4.44 6.90 7.09
C THR A 91 -5.94 7.13 6.89
N LYS A 92 -6.57 7.90 7.76
CA LYS A 92 -7.99 8.28 7.65
C LYS A 92 -8.28 9.20 6.45
N LEU A 93 -7.25 9.84 5.91
CA LEU A 93 -7.36 10.73 4.75
C LEU A 93 -7.20 10.00 3.41
N ILE A 94 -6.70 8.75 3.40
CA ILE A 94 -6.49 7.97 2.16
C ILE A 94 -7.76 7.85 1.28
N PRO A 95 -8.99 7.79 1.81
CA PRO A 95 -10.18 7.76 0.95
C PRO A 95 -10.29 8.94 -0.02
N MET A 96 -9.65 10.09 0.26
CA MET A 96 -9.62 11.24 -0.66
C MET A 96 -9.04 10.89 -2.03
N ILE A 97 -8.07 9.99 -2.09
CA ILE A 97 -7.36 9.64 -3.32
C ILE A 97 -8.09 8.60 -4.19
N SER A 98 -9.15 7.96 -3.69
CA SER A 98 -9.80 6.84 -4.37
C SER A 98 -10.39 7.25 -5.73
N VAL A 99 -11.14 8.35 -5.78
CA VAL A 99 -11.77 8.83 -7.02
C VAL A 99 -10.73 9.26 -8.07
N PRO A 100 -9.68 10.04 -7.74
CA PRO A 100 -8.61 10.33 -8.68
C PRO A 100 -7.91 9.10 -9.24
N LEU A 101 -7.60 8.10 -8.41
CA LEU A 101 -6.97 6.85 -8.87
C LEU A 101 -7.85 6.11 -9.89
N GLU A 102 -9.16 6.02 -9.63
CA GLU A 102 -10.08 5.37 -10.56
C GLU A 102 -10.20 6.15 -11.89
N LYS A 103 -10.17 7.48 -11.87
CA LYS A 103 -10.20 8.30 -13.10
C LYS A 103 -8.94 8.07 -13.95
N VAL A 104 -7.76 7.99 -13.33
CA VAL A 104 -6.53 7.67 -14.05
C VAL A 104 -6.60 6.26 -14.63
N SER A 105 -7.04 5.27 -13.84
CA SER A 105 -7.22 3.90 -14.34
C SER A 105 -8.17 3.83 -15.54
N ALA A 106 -9.31 4.48 -15.47
CA ALA A 106 -10.29 4.52 -16.56
C ALA A 106 -9.73 5.18 -17.84
N SER A 107 -8.88 6.23 -17.70
CA SER A 107 -8.23 6.86 -18.84
C SER A 107 -7.21 5.96 -19.52
N ILE A 108 -6.47 5.17 -18.72
CA ILE A 108 -5.51 4.17 -19.21
C ILE A 108 -6.23 3.05 -19.97
N GLU A 109 -7.32 2.52 -19.42
CA GLU A 109 -8.15 1.49 -20.08
C GLU A 109 -8.71 1.96 -21.42
N LYS A 110 -9.14 3.24 -21.48
CA LYS A 110 -9.61 3.85 -22.73
C LYS A 110 -8.49 4.22 -23.69
N ARG A 111 -7.22 4.18 -23.25
CA ARG A 111 -6.05 4.62 -24.01
C ARG A 111 -6.20 6.07 -24.51
N ASP A 112 -6.81 6.93 -23.70
CA ASP A 112 -7.11 8.31 -24.01
C ASP A 112 -6.08 9.22 -23.35
N ILE A 113 -5.16 9.78 -24.15
CA ILE A 113 -4.07 10.64 -23.69
C ILE A 113 -4.57 11.96 -23.08
N THR A 114 -5.66 12.53 -23.60
CA THR A 114 -6.21 13.78 -23.08
C THR A 114 -6.83 13.54 -21.72
N LEU A 115 -7.69 12.53 -21.64
CA LEU A 115 -8.31 12.12 -20.37
C LEU A 115 -7.27 11.71 -19.33
N PHE A 116 -6.19 11.04 -19.76
CA PHE A 116 -5.08 10.67 -18.89
C PHE A 116 -4.42 11.90 -18.27
N LYS A 117 -4.02 12.89 -19.09
CA LYS A 117 -3.39 14.12 -18.60
C LYS A 117 -4.26 14.86 -17.60
N ASP A 118 -5.55 15.02 -17.90
CA ASP A 118 -6.49 15.70 -17.01
C ASP A 118 -6.68 14.94 -15.69
N SER A 119 -6.81 13.61 -15.77
CA SER A 119 -6.96 12.76 -14.61
C SER A 119 -5.69 12.73 -13.74
N PHE A 120 -4.51 12.77 -14.36
CA PHE A 120 -3.24 12.81 -13.66
C PHE A 120 -3.03 14.14 -12.93
N VAL A 121 -3.39 15.27 -13.56
CA VAL A 121 -3.40 16.59 -12.89
C VAL A 121 -4.32 16.58 -11.68
N TYR A 122 -5.52 15.99 -11.83
CA TYR A 122 -6.46 15.85 -10.73
C TYR A 122 -5.90 14.98 -9.60
N LEU A 123 -5.26 13.85 -9.92
CA LEU A 123 -4.57 12.99 -8.96
C LEU A 123 -3.50 13.77 -8.19
N THR A 124 -2.60 14.47 -8.90
CA THR A 124 -1.51 15.24 -8.31
C THR A 124 -2.03 16.35 -7.37
N ASN A 125 -3.09 17.05 -7.79
CA ASN A 125 -3.72 18.08 -6.96
C ASN A 125 -4.33 17.46 -5.68
N THR A 126 -4.99 16.32 -5.80
CA THR A 126 -5.58 15.62 -4.64
C THR A 126 -4.51 15.10 -3.67
N CYS A 127 -3.33 14.66 -4.18
CA CYS A 127 -2.19 14.35 -3.31
C CYS A 127 -1.80 15.57 -2.46
N ASN A 128 -1.73 16.76 -3.07
CA ASN A 128 -1.42 18.00 -2.35
C ASN A 128 -2.53 18.41 -1.38
N ASP A 129 -3.81 18.16 -1.71
CA ASP A 129 -4.93 18.39 -0.79
C ASP A 129 -4.83 17.49 0.43
N CYS A 130 -4.50 16.21 0.24
CA CYS A 130 -4.27 15.26 1.32
C CYS A 130 -3.08 15.69 2.19
N HIS A 131 -1.95 16.11 1.58
CA HIS A 131 -0.81 16.62 2.32
C HIS A 131 -1.16 17.86 3.14
N ARG A 132 -1.99 18.76 2.64
CA ARG A 132 -2.49 19.92 3.41
C ARG A 132 -3.36 19.49 4.58
N ALA A 133 -4.29 18.57 4.35
CA ALA A 133 -5.17 18.05 5.40
C ALA A 133 -4.40 17.32 6.51
N ALA A 134 -3.28 16.68 6.16
CA ALA A 134 -2.38 16.00 7.08
C ALA A 134 -1.32 16.93 7.71
N HIS A 135 -1.35 18.25 7.48
CA HIS A 135 -0.34 19.23 7.93
C HIS A 135 1.07 19.04 7.36
N PHE A 136 1.18 18.40 6.16
CA PHE A 136 2.42 18.20 5.42
C PHE A 136 2.50 19.09 4.15
N GLN A 137 1.92 20.29 4.20
CA GLN A 137 1.86 21.24 3.05
C GLN A 137 3.24 21.66 2.51
N PHE A 138 4.30 21.48 3.28
CA PHE A 138 5.67 21.71 2.83
C PHE A 138 6.17 20.64 1.86
N ASN A 139 5.54 19.46 1.84
CA ASN A 139 5.81 18.37 0.89
C ASN A 139 4.84 18.47 -0.29
N LYS A 140 5.20 19.30 -1.27
CA LYS A 140 4.36 19.59 -2.43
C LYS A 140 4.78 18.76 -3.64
N ILE A 141 3.86 17.99 -4.18
CA ILE A 141 4.03 17.17 -5.38
C ILE A 141 3.66 18.00 -6.63
N LYS A 142 4.39 17.80 -7.71
CA LYS A 142 4.13 18.44 -9.01
C LYS A 142 4.04 17.41 -10.14
N ILE A 143 3.60 17.84 -11.31
CA ILE A 143 3.75 17.05 -12.54
C ILE A 143 5.25 16.90 -12.82
N PRO A 144 5.75 15.68 -13.07
CA PRO A 144 7.17 15.45 -13.27
C PRO A 144 7.73 16.11 -14.54
N ASP A 145 8.95 16.67 -14.44
CA ASP A 145 9.63 17.33 -15.56
C ASP A 145 10.59 16.39 -16.29
N SER A 146 11.10 15.35 -15.60
CA SER A 146 12.05 14.40 -16.12
C SER A 146 11.79 13.01 -15.54
N PRO A 147 12.11 11.92 -16.28
CA PRO A 147 11.93 10.56 -15.77
C PRO A 147 12.77 10.32 -14.50
N PRO A 148 12.26 9.51 -13.54
CA PRO A 148 12.91 9.30 -12.25
C PRO A 148 14.21 8.46 -12.37
N PHE A 149 14.31 7.63 -13.43
CA PHE A 149 15.43 6.72 -13.63
C PHE A 149 15.93 6.76 -15.08
N SER A 150 17.25 6.81 -15.25
CA SER A 150 17.90 6.82 -16.57
C SER A 150 17.95 5.44 -17.25
N ASN A 151 17.68 4.36 -16.51
CA ASN A 151 17.76 2.97 -16.96
C ASN A 151 16.39 2.35 -17.28
N GLN A 152 15.34 3.15 -17.42
CA GLN A 152 14.01 2.69 -17.80
C GLN A 152 13.54 3.36 -19.10
N VAL A 153 12.99 2.57 -20.02
CA VAL A 153 12.39 3.06 -21.28
C VAL A 153 10.87 3.20 -21.08
N PHE A 154 10.36 4.42 -21.32
CA PHE A 154 8.92 4.72 -21.18
C PHE A 154 8.18 4.66 -22.52
N LYS A 155 8.87 4.78 -23.63
CA LYS A 155 8.29 4.60 -24.98
C LYS A 155 8.09 3.12 -25.27
N LYS A 156 7.02 2.81 -25.99
CA LYS A 156 6.77 1.48 -26.52
C LYS A 156 7.49 1.27 -27.84
#